data_44e176e0e1fafa5001c2d122230a6332
#
_entry.id   44e176e0e1fafa5001c2d122230a6332
#
_cell.length_a   1.000
_cell.length_b   1.000
_cell.length_c   1.000
_cell.angle_alpha   90.00
_cell.angle_beta   90.00
_cell.angle_gamma   90.00
#
_symmetry.space_group_name_H-M   'P 1'
#
loop_
_entity.id
_entity.type
_entity.pdbx_description
1 polymer ?
#
loop_
_entity_poly.entity_id
_entity_poly.type
_entity_poly.pdbx_seq_one_letter_code
_entity_poly.pdbx_strand_id
1 'polypeptide(L)'
;MKPTVLTENSRVEGCSFIKQHKFSSGHIVPIYDVSTMNALNQIIGHVKFQNANYGNVYYRGVSGLYDNVLPALMRGRTKGIPDDLCQALNSIINDSYFQNSLKLSTTVVPRKKDDFSFNKRVTRYNKYCAEALLQHYAGSTRFLDVVDNHWVALWMGLHEFKTHGKGKKFFHSIRRSLSAWDMYEAQMKDDNFEINKNIYAYILLVAMPYPECPPQYGIIETANFVEVDLRKALPSIYLRPHAQHALVVRRRDKGNIEQKAGYYDMASQVTAILRVRIDRVSNWLGEGTLLTQGNLFPSPSIDQGYNNLLMNSEIFKDPFDIKKYF
;
A
#
# COMPACT_ATOMS: atom_id res chain seq x y z
N MET A 1 -6.94 0.63 -21.77
CA MET A 1 -8.21 0.32 -21.06
C MET A 1 -8.18 1.03 -19.71
N LYS A 2 -9.33 1.38 -19.12
CA LYS A 2 -9.45 1.94 -17.76
C LYS A 2 -10.18 0.92 -16.87
N PRO A 3 -9.96 0.94 -15.55
CA PRO A 3 -10.73 0.08 -14.65
C PRO A 3 -12.21 0.47 -14.66
N THR A 4 -13.07 -0.52 -14.42
CA THR A 4 -14.50 -0.32 -14.29
C THR A 4 -14.81 0.16 -12.87
N VAL A 5 -15.36 1.35 -12.75
CA VAL A 5 -15.84 1.91 -11.48
C VAL A 5 -17.18 1.26 -11.12
N LEU A 6 -17.34 0.89 -9.85
CA LEU A 6 -18.60 0.35 -9.35
C LEU A 6 -19.73 1.37 -9.53
N THR A 7 -20.92 0.91 -9.90
CA THR A 7 -22.07 1.80 -10.12
C THR A 7 -22.86 2.01 -8.83
N GLU A 8 -23.52 3.15 -8.69
CA GLU A 8 -24.39 3.47 -7.53
C GLU A 8 -25.53 2.47 -7.32
N ASN A 9 -25.95 1.80 -8.39
CA ASN A 9 -27.06 0.84 -8.39
C ASN A 9 -26.63 -0.59 -8.03
N SER A 10 -25.38 -0.80 -7.62
CA SER A 10 -24.91 -2.14 -7.20
C SER A 10 -25.63 -2.56 -5.92
N ARG A 11 -26.59 -3.49 -6.06
CA ARG A 11 -27.39 -3.99 -4.94
C ARG A 11 -26.70 -5.19 -4.31
N VAL A 12 -26.13 -4.99 -3.13
CA VAL A 12 -25.62 -6.06 -2.27
C VAL A 12 -26.30 -5.87 -0.92
N GLU A 13 -26.96 -6.90 -0.42
CA GLU A 13 -27.61 -6.86 0.88
C GLU A 13 -26.57 -6.54 1.97
N GLY A 14 -26.87 -5.55 2.82
CA GLY A 14 -25.93 -5.06 3.82
C GLY A 14 -24.89 -4.07 3.29
N CYS A 15 -25.02 -3.63 2.04
CA CYS A 15 -24.28 -2.48 1.49
C CYS A 15 -25.26 -1.39 1.08
N SER A 16 -24.97 -0.15 1.45
CA SER A 16 -25.73 1.03 1.01
C SER A 16 -24.81 2.05 0.36
N PHE A 17 -25.22 2.56 -0.80
CA PHE A 17 -24.56 3.71 -1.43
C PHE A 17 -24.75 4.95 -0.55
N ILE A 18 -23.68 5.69 -0.32
CA ILE A 18 -23.71 6.90 0.51
C ILE A 18 -23.60 8.15 -0.34
N LYS A 19 -22.51 8.28 -1.08
CA LYS A 19 -22.24 9.43 -1.96
C LYS A 19 -21.10 9.09 -2.92
N GLN A 20 -20.90 9.97 -3.88
CA GLN A 20 -19.72 9.99 -4.71
C GLN A 20 -18.56 10.67 -3.98
N HIS A 21 -17.34 10.13 -4.15
CA HIS A 21 -16.10 10.79 -3.77
C HIS A 21 -15.38 11.26 -5.04
N LYS A 22 -15.06 12.54 -5.08
CA LYS A 22 -14.34 13.16 -6.20
C LYS A 22 -12.89 13.43 -5.77
N PHE A 23 -11.94 12.77 -6.40
CA PHE A 23 -10.53 13.05 -6.22
C PHE A 23 -10.10 14.35 -6.93
N SER A 24 -8.99 14.96 -6.49
CA SER A 24 -8.42 16.17 -7.12
C SER A 24 -8.08 15.98 -8.61
N SER A 25 -7.81 14.74 -9.03
CA SER A 25 -7.62 14.37 -10.44
C SER A 25 -8.92 14.44 -11.28
N GLY A 26 -10.07 14.69 -10.65
CA GLY A 26 -11.38 14.64 -11.30
C GLY A 26 -12.00 13.24 -11.37
N HIS A 27 -11.27 12.20 -10.94
CA HIS A 27 -11.81 10.84 -10.89
C HIS A 27 -12.86 10.72 -9.80
N ILE A 28 -13.99 10.09 -10.12
CA ILE A 28 -15.16 9.98 -9.23
C ILE A 28 -15.45 8.50 -8.97
N VAL A 29 -15.66 8.14 -7.70
CA VAL A 29 -15.97 6.77 -7.29
C VAL A 29 -17.06 6.75 -6.21
N PRO A 30 -17.89 5.70 -6.13
CA PRO A 30 -18.89 5.58 -5.08
C PRO A 30 -18.25 5.21 -3.74
N ILE A 31 -18.88 5.71 -2.66
CA ILE A 31 -18.64 5.25 -1.29
C ILE A 31 -19.82 4.38 -0.88
N TYR A 32 -19.52 3.15 -0.44
CA TYR A 32 -20.50 2.23 0.13
C TYR A 32 -20.26 2.04 1.62
N ASP A 33 -21.33 2.12 2.42
CA ASP A 33 -21.36 1.66 3.80
C ASP A 33 -21.58 0.15 3.84
N VAL A 34 -20.75 -0.56 4.58
CA VAL A 34 -20.79 -2.02 4.66
C VAL A 34 -21.12 -2.44 6.08
N SER A 35 -22.25 -3.12 6.26
CA SER A 35 -22.79 -3.45 7.58
C SER A 35 -22.48 -4.86 8.05
N THR A 36 -22.14 -5.80 7.14
CA THR A 36 -21.86 -7.20 7.46
C THR A 36 -20.63 -7.74 6.73
N MET A 37 -20.00 -8.78 7.27
CA MET A 37 -18.87 -9.48 6.62
C MET A 37 -19.27 -10.09 5.28
N ASN A 38 -20.48 -10.64 5.18
CA ASN A 38 -20.98 -11.21 3.93
C ASN A 38 -21.11 -10.14 2.85
N ALA A 39 -21.65 -8.98 3.20
CA ALA A 39 -21.77 -7.84 2.30
C ALA A 39 -20.40 -7.36 1.82
N LEU A 40 -19.40 -7.32 2.73
CA LEU A 40 -18.02 -6.98 2.38
C LEU A 40 -17.46 -7.93 1.32
N ASN A 41 -17.60 -9.25 1.54
CA ASN A 41 -17.10 -10.24 0.61
C ASN A 41 -17.83 -10.19 -0.74
N GLN A 42 -19.16 -9.99 -0.73
CA GLN A 42 -19.96 -9.91 -1.95
C GLN A 42 -19.62 -8.67 -2.79
N ILE A 43 -19.53 -7.49 -2.18
CA ILE A 43 -19.19 -6.26 -2.94
C ILE A 43 -17.78 -6.30 -3.49
N ILE A 44 -16.83 -6.86 -2.74
CA ILE A 44 -15.46 -7.10 -3.21
C ILE A 44 -15.47 -8.08 -4.41
N GLY A 45 -16.18 -9.19 -4.28
CA GLY A 45 -16.34 -10.17 -5.36
C GLY A 45 -16.94 -9.56 -6.62
N HIS A 46 -17.94 -8.70 -6.46
CA HIS A 46 -18.58 -8.00 -7.57
C HIS A 46 -17.61 -7.05 -8.29
N VAL A 47 -16.83 -6.24 -7.54
CA VAL A 47 -15.82 -5.35 -8.13
C VAL A 47 -14.72 -6.15 -8.84
N LYS A 48 -14.25 -7.24 -8.25
CA LYS A 48 -13.28 -8.15 -8.90
C LYS A 48 -13.83 -8.71 -10.21
N PHE A 49 -15.07 -9.18 -10.20
CA PHE A 49 -15.72 -9.70 -11.39
C PHE A 49 -15.84 -8.65 -12.51
N GLN A 50 -16.28 -7.44 -12.18
CA GLN A 50 -16.37 -6.34 -13.15
C GLN A 50 -15.01 -5.95 -13.74
N ASN A 51 -13.93 -6.13 -13.00
CA ASN A 51 -12.58 -5.79 -13.42
C ASN A 51 -11.76 -7.00 -13.90
N ALA A 52 -12.39 -8.19 -14.04
CA ALA A 52 -11.70 -9.43 -14.43
C ALA A 52 -10.94 -9.32 -15.78
N ASN A 53 -11.45 -8.52 -16.72
CA ASN A 53 -10.79 -8.28 -18.00
C ASN A 53 -9.75 -7.15 -17.97
N TYR A 54 -9.75 -6.34 -16.90
CA TYR A 54 -8.80 -5.25 -16.74
C TYR A 54 -7.54 -5.71 -16.00
N GLY A 55 -7.73 -6.40 -14.86
CA GLY A 55 -6.63 -6.84 -14.04
C GLY A 55 -7.01 -7.23 -12.61
N ASN A 56 -6.03 -7.22 -11.73
CA ASN A 56 -6.23 -7.58 -10.34
C ASN A 56 -6.78 -6.39 -9.52
N VAL A 57 -7.62 -6.69 -8.54
CA VAL A 57 -8.11 -5.69 -7.57
C VAL A 57 -7.48 -5.97 -6.22
N TYR A 58 -6.73 -4.99 -5.74
CA TYR A 58 -6.06 -4.96 -4.44
C TYR A 58 -6.79 -4.02 -3.48
N TYR A 59 -6.37 -4.04 -2.23
CA TYR A 59 -6.98 -3.30 -1.15
C TYR A 59 -5.98 -2.35 -0.50
N ARG A 60 -6.47 -1.14 -0.20
CA ARG A 60 -5.73 -0.20 0.61
C ARG A 60 -6.58 0.26 1.78
N GLY A 61 -6.20 -0.13 2.99
CA GLY A 61 -6.82 0.33 4.22
C GLY A 61 -6.33 1.72 4.60
N VAL A 62 -7.27 2.63 4.90
CA VAL A 62 -6.95 3.99 5.35
C VAL A 62 -7.90 4.42 6.46
N SER A 63 -7.40 5.23 7.40
CA SER A 63 -8.17 5.75 8.53
C SER A 63 -9.04 6.96 8.17
N GLY A 64 -8.85 7.53 6.99
CA GLY A 64 -9.63 8.66 6.48
C GLY A 64 -9.56 8.77 4.97
N LEU A 65 -10.46 9.53 4.38
CA LEU A 65 -10.46 9.80 2.95
C LEU A 65 -9.65 11.06 2.63
N TYR A 66 -8.91 11.00 1.56
CA TYR A 66 -8.07 12.09 1.05
C TYR A 66 -8.42 12.38 -0.40
N ASP A 67 -8.20 13.62 -0.82
CA ASP A 67 -8.47 14.06 -2.19
C ASP A 67 -7.51 13.48 -3.23
N ASN A 68 -6.45 12.81 -2.79
CA ASN A 68 -5.42 12.19 -3.63
C ASN A 68 -5.03 10.82 -3.09
N VAL A 69 -4.62 9.94 -3.99
CA VAL A 69 -4.03 8.63 -3.64
C VAL A 69 -2.54 8.67 -3.98
N LEU A 70 -1.82 9.53 -3.25
CA LEU A 70 -0.40 9.76 -3.46
C LEU A 70 0.46 8.84 -2.59
N PRO A 71 1.58 8.31 -3.13
CA PRO A 71 2.65 7.76 -2.33
C PRO A 71 3.13 8.73 -1.26
N ALA A 72 3.63 8.21 -0.14
CA ALA A 72 4.00 9.04 1.01
C ALA A 72 5.04 10.11 0.66
N LEU A 73 6.00 9.78 -0.20
CA LEU A 73 7.02 10.72 -0.68
C LEU A 73 6.44 11.93 -1.41
N MET A 74 5.33 11.76 -2.12
CA MET A 74 4.75 12.80 -2.97
C MET A 74 3.76 13.71 -2.22
N ARG A 75 3.42 13.38 -0.98
CA ARG A 75 2.47 14.18 -0.19
C ARG A 75 3.07 15.52 0.19
N GLY A 76 2.30 16.59 -0.01
CA GLY A 76 2.73 17.97 0.28
C GLY A 76 3.81 18.52 -0.66
N ARG A 77 4.13 17.84 -1.76
CA ARG A 77 5.11 18.26 -2.76
C ARG A 77 4.42 18.71 -4.05
N THR A 78 4.96 19.75 -4.66
CA THR A 78 4.50 20.25 -5.97
C THR A 78 5.51 19.96 -7.08
N LYS A 79 6.78 19.75 -6.72
CA LYS A 79 7.91 19.46 -7.62
C LYS A 79 8.33 17.99 -7.52
N GLY A 80 9.21 17.56 -8.37
CA GLY A 80 9.65 16.18 -8.53
C GLY A 80 10.35 15.55 -7.32
N ILE A 81 11.07 14.46 -7.56
CA ILE A 81 11.72 13.69 -6.51
C ILE A 81 12.93 14.46 -6.01
N PRO A 82 13.09 14.66 -4.71
CA PRO A 82 14.29 15.32 -4.17
C PRO A 82 15.57 14.55 -4.48
N ASP A 83 16.65 15.27 -4.74
CA ASP A 83 17.96 14.68 -5.05
C ASP A 83 18.49 13.81 -3.90
N ASP A 84 18.21 14.17 -2.64
CA ASP A 84 18.55 13.40 -1.45
C ASP A 84 17.90 12.01 -1.44
N LEU A 85 16.65 11.90 -1.91
CA LEU A 85 16.01 10.59 -2.04
C LEU A 85 16.62 9.76 -3.18
N CYS A 86 16.92 10.39 -4.32
CA CYS A 86 17.61 9.72 -5.41
C CYS A 86 18.98 9.19 -4.94
N GLN A 87 19.69 9.97 -4.12
CA GLN A 87 20.96 9.56 -3.52
C GLN A 87 20.76 8.42 -2.52
N ALA A 88 19.74 8.49 -1.64
CA ALA A 88 19.44 7.43 -0.69
C ALA A 88 19.06 6.12 -1.40
N LEU A 89 18.20 6.18 -2.42
CA LEU A 89 17.86 5.01 -3.23
C LEU A 89 19.08 4.42 -3.95
N ASN A 90 19.93 5.28 -4.51
CA ASN A 90 21.16 4.86 -5.16
C ASN A 90 22.14 4.23 -4.17
N SER A 91 22.25 4.77 -2.95
CA SER A 91 23.07 4.20 -1.88
C SER A 91 22.60 2.79 -1.50
N ILE A 92 21.28 2.60 -1.31
CA ILE A 92 20.72 1.26 -1.03
C ILE A 92 20.99 0.30 -2.19
N ILE A 93 20.76 0.74 -3.43
CA ILE A 93 20.95 -0.09 -4.63
C ILE A 93 22.40 -0.53 -4.77
N ASN A 94 23.35 0.33 -4.41
CA ASN A 94 24.78 0.06 -4.50
C ASN A 94 25.34 -0.65 -3.25
N ASP A 95 24.55 -0.78 -2.19
CA ASP A 95 24.95 -1.51 -1.00
C ASP A 95 25.20 -2.99 -1.34
N SER A 96 26.41 -3.46 -1.11
CA SER A 96 26.83 -4.82 -1.47
C SER A 96 26.07 -5.89 -0.71
N TYR A 97 25.73 -5.63 0.54
CA TYR A 97 24.94 -6.56 1.35
C TYR A 97 23.51 -6.68 0.83
N PHE A 98 22.88 -5.53 0.53
CA PHE A 98 21.55 -5.50 -0.05
C PHE A 98 21.52 -6.22 -1.42
N GLN A 99 22.50 -5.97 -2.26
CA GLN A 99 22.65 -6.66 -3.56
C GLN A 99 22.83 -8.18 -3.37
N ASN A 100 23.60 -8.61 -2.39
CA ASN A 100 23.79 -10.03 -2.10
C ASN A 100 22.54 -10.69 -1.53
N SER A 101 21.78 -9.99 -0.66
CA SER A 101 20.51 -10.49 -0.13
C SER A 101 19.44 -10.65 -1.20
N LEU A 102 19.40 -9.76 -2.20
CA LEU A 102 18.54 -9.89 -3.37
C LEU A 102 19.01 -11.02 -4.32
N LYS A 103 20.30 -11.24 -4.47
CA LYS A 103 20.86 -12.34 -5.30
C LYS A 103 20.51 -13.71 -4.75
N LEU A 104 20.40 -13.86 -3.44
CA LEU A 104 19.99 -15.13 -2.81
C LEU A 104 18.56 -15.55 -3.19
N SER A 105 17.70 -14.61 -3.60
CA SER A 105 16.35 -14.93 -4.10
C SER A 105 16.31 -15.23 -5.59
N THR A 106 17.30 -14.76 -6.32
CA THR A 106 17.39 -14.93 -7.77
C THR A 106 18.44 -15.99 -8.10
N THR A 107 18.14 -17.27 -7.89
CA THR A 107 18.78 -18.36 -8.63
C THR A 107 18.38 -18.28 -10.11
N VAL A 108 18.56 -17.11 -10.70
CA VAL A 108 18.49 -16.94 -12.14
C VAL A 108 19.83 -17.41 -12.67
N VAL A 109 19.86 -18.64 -13.13
CA VAL A 109 20.91 -19.10 -14.02
C VAL A 109 20.99 -18.09 -15.17
N PRO A 110 22.08 -17.33 -15.32
CA PRO A 110 22.22 -16.39 -16.42
C PRO A 110 22.18 -17.20 -17.73
N ARG A 111 21.08 -17.12 -18.43
CA ARG A 111 21.02 -17.61 -19.81
C ARG A 111 21.83 -16.62 -20.65
N LYS A 112 23.07 -16.98 -20.97
CA LYS A 112 24.05 -16.29 -21.81
C LYS A 112 24.49 -14.89 -21.33
N LYS A 113 25.81 -14.74 -21.15
CA LYS A 113 26.51 -13.54 -20.69
C LYS A 113 26.36 -12.29 -21.59
N ASP A 114 25.78 -12.39 -22.77
CA ASP A 114 25.86 -11.38 -23.81
C ASP A 114 24.55 -10.64 -24.13
N ASP A 115 23.48 -10.83 -23.35
CA ASP A 115 22.24 -10.10 -23.59
C ASP A 115 22.22 -8.78 -22.80
N PHE A 116 22.64 -7.70 -23.45
CA PHE A 116 22.61 -6.32 -22.93
C PHE A 116 21.20 -5.87 -22.52
N SER A 117 20.17 -6.38 -23.19
CA SER A 117 18.77 -6.11 -22.85
C SER A 117 18.37 -6.77 -21.53
N PHE A 118 18.87 -7.97 -21.28
CA PHE A 118 18.67 -8.70 -20.04
C PHE A 118 19.33 -7.98 -18.86
N ASN A 119 20.59 -7.55 -19.00
CA ASN A 119 21.31 -6.84 -17.95
C ASN A 119 20.63 -5.52 -17.57
N LYS A 120 20.12 -4.75 -18.53
CA LYS A 120 19.32 -3.55 -18.25
C LYS A 120 18.04 -3.84 -17.49
N ARG A 121 17.36 -4.95 -17.82
CA ARG A 121 16.10 -5.35 -17.15
C ARG A 121 16.37 -5.79 -15.72
N VAL A 122 17.39 -6.60 -15.47
CA VAL A 122 17.80 -7.03 -14.14
C VAL A 122 18.15 -5.83 -13.26
N THR A 123 18.94 -4.88 -13.77
CA THR A 123 19.28 -3.65 -13.04
C THR A 123 18.03 -2.84 -12.67
N ARG A 124 17.08 -2.71 -13.60
CA ARG A 124 15.83 -2.01 -13.34
C ARG A 124 14.97 -2.72 -12.30
N TYR A 125 14.87 -4.04 -12.34
CA TYR A 125 14.11 -4.84 -11.39
C TYR A 125 14.72 -4.77 -9.98
N ASN A 126 16.05 -4.80 -9.88
CA ASN A 126 16.74 -4.58 -8.62
C ASN A 126 16.41 -3.21 -8.00
N LYS A 127 16.31 -2.16 -8.83
CA LYS A 127 15.86 -0.84 -8.36
C LYS A 127 14.44 -0.86 -7.82
N TYR A 128 13.52 -1.55 -8.50
CA TYR A 128 12.15 -1.68 -8.00
C TYR A 128 12.09 -2.47 -6.69
N CYS A 129 12.82 -3.57 -6.58
CA CYS A 129 12.89 -4.35 -5.34
C CYS A 129 13.50 -3.54 -4.18
N ALA A 130 14.57 -2.78 -4.45
CA ALA A 130 15.20 -1.91 -3.46
C ALA A 130 14.25 -0.84 -2.94
N GLU A 131 13.58 -0.12 -3.85
CA GLU A 131 12.63 0.91 -3.47
C GLU A 131 11.40 0.32 -2.76
N ALA A 132 10.92 -0.85 -3.19
CA ALA A 132 9.82 -1.56 -2.56
C ALA A 132 10.16 -2.04 -1.15
N LEU A 133 11.39 -2.55 -0.95
CA LEU A 133 11.89 -2.93 0.37
C LEU A 133 11.98 -1.71 1.29
N LEU A 134 12.53 -0.61 0.80
CA LEU A 134 12.60 0.65 1.53
C LEU A 134 11.20 1.14 1.94
N GLN A 135 10.22 1.13 1.02
CA GLN A 135 8.83 1.47 1.32
C GLN A 135 8.30 0.66 2.49
N HIS A 136 8.55 -0.64 2.47
CA HIS A 136 7.92 -1.56 3.40
C HIS A 136 8.57 -1.55 4.80
N TYR A 137 9.87 -1.28 4.92
CA TYR A 137 10.60 -1.33 6.19
C TYR A 137 11.02 0.02 6.74
N ALA A 138 11.24 1.02 5.92
CA ALA A 138 11.88 2.23 6.37
C ALA A 138 11.13 3.53 6.09
N GLY A 139 10.30 3.61 5.04
CA GLY A 139 9.72 4.91 4.87
C GLY A 139 9.07 5.28 3.55
N SER A 140 9.20 6.55 3.21
CA SER A 140 8.46 7.16 2.12
C SER A 140 9.17 6.96 0.79
N THR A 141 8.51 6.35 -0.17
CA THR A 141 8.98 6.17 -1.55
C THR A 141 7.92 6.60 -2.56
N ARG A 142 8.19 6.34 -3.86
CA ARG A 142 7.22 6.55 -4.93
C ARG A 142 6.15 5.46 -4.98
N PHE A 143 6.30 4.39 -4.21
CA PHE A 143 5.34 3.30 -4.13
C PHE A 143 4.19 3.61 -3.16
N LEU A 144 3.04 3.05 -3.46
CA LEU A 144 1.86 3.00 -2.63
C LEU A 144 1.66 1.57 -2.16
N ASP A 145 1.54 1.37 -0.84
CA ASP A 145 1.24 0.05 -0.29
C ASP A 145 -0.19 -0.34 -0.59
N VAL A 146 -0.34 -1.56 -1.07
CA VAL A 146 -1.61 -2.27 -1.23
C VAL A 146 -1.44 -3.71 -0.74
N VAL A 147 -2.54 -4.35 -0.43
CA VAL A 147 -2.54 -5.75 0.03
C VAL A 147 -3.56 -6.56 -0.78
N ASP A 148 -3.37 -7.86 -0.89
CA ASP A 148 -4.35 -8.75 -1.52
C ASP A 148 -5.30 -9.42 -0.51
N ASN A 149 -5.16 -9.08 0.76
CA ASN A 149 -6.01 -9.53 1.86
C ASN A 149 -6.80 -8.34 2.44
N HIS A 150 -8.12 -8.33 2.25
CA HIS A 150 -8.97 -7.25 2.72
C HIS A 150 -9.08 -7.16 4.25
N TRP A 151 -8.82 -8.26 4.99
CA TRP A 151 -8.77 -8.23 6.45
C TRP A 151 -7.56 -7.46 6.96
N VAL A 152 -6.42 -7.59 6.28
CA VAL A 152 -5.24 -6.77 6.55
C VAL A 152 -5.52 -5.32 6.22
N ALA A 153 -6.21 -5.03 5.11
CA ALA A 153 -6.61 -3.66 4.77
C ALA A 153 -7.55 -3.07 5.83
N LEU A 154 -8.52 -3.83 6.34
CA LEU A 154 -9.39 -3.39 7.45
C LEU A 154 -8.58 -3.10 8.70
N TRP A 155 -7.62 -3.97 9.05
CA TRP A 155 -6.74 -3.74 10.19
C TRP A 155 -5.95 -2.44 10.03
N MET A 156 -5.37 -2.19 8.85
CA MET A 156 -4.67 -0.94 8.55
C MET A 156 -5.61 0.28 8.66
N GLY A 157 -6.85 0.14 8.18
CA GLY A 157 -7.88 1.19 8.29
C GLY A 157 -8.34 1.43 9.72
N LEU A 158 -8.28 0.42 10.61
CA LEU A 158 -8.63 0.54 12.03
C LEU A 158 -7.54 1.22 12.85
N HIS A 159 -6.29 1.23 12.39
CA HIS A 159 -5.15 1.73 13.15
C HIS A 159 -4.64 3.07 12.63
N GLU A 160 -4.22 3.92 13.54
CA GLU A 160 -3.44 5.12 13.25
C GLU A 160 -1.97 4.87 13.53
N PHE A 161 -1.11 5.31 12.61
CA PHE A 161 0.33 5.26 12.80
C PHE A 161 0.81 6.62 13.30
N LYS A 162 1.32 6.66 14.53
CA LYS A 162 1.82 7.88 15.16
C LYS A 162 3.32 7.79 15.39
N THR A 163 3.97 8.95 15.33
CA THR A 163 5.37 9.09 15.71
C THR A 163 5.47 9.85 17.02
N HIS A 164 6.13 9.26 18.01
CA HIS A 164 6.43 9.93 19.29
C HIS A 164 7.93 10.21 19.42
N GLY A 165 8.23 11.28 20.12
CA GLY A 165 9.59 11.66 20.54
C GLY A 165 10.10 12.96 19.94
N LYS A 166 10.82 13.75 20.76
CA LYS A 166 11.65 14.86 20.30
C LYS A 166 13.02 14.29 19.90
N GLY A 167 13.33 14.31 18.62
CA GLY A 167 14.61 13.81 18.08
C GLY A 167 14.56 12.39 17.57
N LYS A 168 14.18 11.41 18.36
CA LYS A 168 13.97 10.02 17.92
C LYS A 168 12.48 9.77 17.77
N LYS A 169 12.03 9.37 16.58
CA LYS A 169 10.61 9.15 16.28
C LYS A 169 10.31 7.67 16.24
N PHE A 170 9.53 7.21 17.19
CA PHE A 170 9.02 5.84 17.22
C PHE A 170 7.71 5.77 16.44
N PHE A 171 7.63 4.86 15.49
CA PHE A 171 6.37 4.50 14.85
C PHE A 171 5.66 3.48 15.72
N HIS A 172 4.44 3.78 16.12
CA HIS A 172 3.56 2.79 16.70
C HIS A 172 2.16 2.90 16.10
N SER A 173 1.47 1.79 16.05
CA SER A 173 0.08 1.76 15.63
C SER A 173 -0.81 1.86 16.87
N ILE A 174 -1.79 2.73 16.81
CA ILE A 174 -2.83 2.84 17.85
C ILE A 174 -4.13 2.37 17.23
N ARG A 175 -4.76 1.36 17.86
CA ARG A 175 -6.11 0.95 17.47
C ARG A 175 -7.08 2.07 17.80
N ARG A 176 -7.83 2.51 16.81
CA ARG A 176 -8.92 3.46 17.01
C ARG A 176 -10.09 2.78 17.70
N SER A 177 -10.69 3.44 18.68
CA SER A 177 -11.88 2.98 19.36
C SER A 177 -12.91 4.11 19.39
N LEU A 178 -14.20 3.77 19.38
CA LEU A 178 -15.28 4.73 19.59
C LEU A 178 -15.43 4.99 21.07
N SER A 179 -15.52 6.26 21.46
CA SER A 179 -16.03 6.63 22.76
C SER A 179 -17.54 6.44 22.82
N ALA A 180 -18.10 6.38 24.04
CA ALA A 180 -19.56 6.35 24.22
C ALA A 180 -20.24 7.58 23.58
N TRP A 181 -19.54 8.72 23.58
CA TRP A 181 -20.00 9.95 22.94
C TRP A 181 -20.03 9.84 21.42
N ASP A 182 -18.98 9.29 20.79
CA ASP A 182 -18.95 9.07 19.34
C ASP A 182 -20.08 8.13 18.89
N MET A 183 -20.36 7.11 19.72
CA MET A 183 -21.48 6.18 19.47
C MET A 183 -22.83 6.88 19.56
N TYR A 184 -23.00 7.71 20.59
CA TYR A 184 -24.23 8.51 20.79
C TYR A 184 -24.45 9.50 19.64
N GLU A 185 -23.41 10.26 19.26
CA GLU A 185 -23.47 11.17 18.14
C GLU A 185 -23.80 10.48 16.82
N ALA A 186 -23.21 9.29 16.58
CA ALA A 186 -23.49 8.51 15.38
C ALA A 186 -24.93 7.98 15.32
N GLN A 187 -25.61 7.82 16.47
CA GLN A 187 -27.01 7.41 16.54
C GLN A 187 -28.00 8.57 16.40
N MET A 188 -27.60 9.77 16.83
CA MET A 188 -28.50 10.92 16.91
C MET A 188 -28.46 11.83 15.68
N LYS A 189 -27.50 11.66 14.81
CA LYS A 189 -27.32 12.53 13.65
C LYS A 189 -27.61 11.78 12.36
N ASP A 190 -28.57 12.35 11.64
CA ASP A 190 -29.09 11.93 10.35
C ASP A 190 -27.97 11.73 9.32
N ASP A 191 -28.18 10.87 8.32
CA ASP A 191 -27.23 10.41 7.30
C ASP A 191 -26.48 11.50 6.49
N ASN A 192 -26.87 12.76 6.62
CA ASN A 192 -26.22 13.91 5.98
C ASN A 192 -25.00 14.47 6.74
N PHE A 193 -24.56 13.80 7.77
CA PHE A 193 -23.56 14.36 8.65
C PHE A 193 -22.14 14.03 8.20
N GLU A 194 -21.43 15.00 7.68
CA GLU A 194 -19.96 14.98 7.44
C GLU A 194 -19.14 14.80 8.71
N ILE A 195 -19.77 14.36 9.80
CA ILE A 195 -19.20 14.32 11.11
C ILE A 195 -18.48 13.02 11.34
N ASN A 196 -17.31 13.20 11.84
CA ASN A 196 -16.38 12.21 12.34
C ASN A 196 -15.86 11.22 11.28
N LYS A 197 -14.99 11.75 10.41
CA LYS A 197 -14.05 10.92 9.63
C LYS A 197 -13.37 9.83 10.48
N ASN A 198 -13.41 9.98 11.80
CA ASN A 198 -12.73 9.11 12.77
C ASN A 198 -13.51 7.85 13.15
N ILE A 199 -14.80 7.73 12.83
CA ILE A 199 -15.62 6.57 13.20
C ILE A 199 -15.63 5.45 12.16
N TYR A 200 -15.02 5.68 11.00
CA TYR A 200 -14.96 4.69 9.93
C TYR A 200 -13.53 4.29 9.60
N ALA A 201 -13.35 3.02 9.28
CA ALA A 201 -12.23 2.52 8.49
C ALA A 201 -12.66 2.47 7.02
N TYR A 202 -11.74 2.77 6.12
CA TYR A 202 -12.01 2.77 4.68
C TYR A 202 -11.11 1.76 3.99
N ILE A 203 -11.67 1.08 2.98
CA ILE A 203 -10.91 0.27 2.03
C ILE A 203 -11.09 0.89 0.65
N LEU A 204 -10.01 1.32 0.04
CA LEU A 204 -9.97 1.66 -1.37
C LEU A 204 -9.73 0.38 -2.17
N LEU A 205 -10.60 0.10 -3.15
CA LEU A 205 -10.43 -1.00 -4.09
C LEU A 205 -9.63 -0.48 -5.29
N VAL A 206 -8.39 -0.94 -5.41
CA VAL A 206 -7.42 -0.45 -6.40
C VAL A 206 -7.23 -1.50 -7.48
N ALA A 207 -7.68 -1.22 -8.71
CA ALA A 207 -7.52 -2.11 -9.84
C ALA A 207 -6.22 -1.84 -10.58
N MET A 208 -5.41 -2.88 -10.78
CA MET A 208 -4.15 -2.80 -11.50
C MET A 208 -4.23 -3.64 -12.77
N PRO A 209 -3.82 -3.09 -13.94
CA PRO A 209 -3.97 -3.77 -15.21
C PRO A 209 -3.10 -5.02 -15.31
N TYR A 210 -3.59 -6.02 -16.04
CA TYR A 210 -2.77 -7.17 -16.38
C TYR A 210 -1.54 -6.76 -17.18
N PRO A 211 -0.40 -7.43 -16.96
CA PRO A 211 0.80 -7.18 -17.72
C PRO A 211 0.66 -7.69 -19.15
N GLU A 212 1.33 -7.02 -20.07
CA GLU A 212 1.47 -7.47 -21.45
C GLU A 212 2.41 -8.71 -21.56
N CYS A 213 3.31 -8.85 -20.60
CA CYS A 213 4.26 -9.95 -20.50
C CYS A 213 4.12 -10.65 -19.14
N PRO A 214 4.40 -11.95 -19.05
CA PRO A 214 4.33 -12.67 -17.77
C PRO A 214 5.18 -12.00 -16.69
N PRO A 215 4.69 -11.97 -15.44
CA PRO A 215 5.44 -11.44 -14.30
C PRO A 215 6.79 -12.13 -14.16
N GLN A 216 7.82 -11.36 -13.80
CA GLN A 216 9.14 -11.92 -13.51
C GLN A 216 9.54 -11.55 -12.08
N TYR A 217 9.89 -12.54 -11.27
CA TYR A 217 10.34 -12.33 -9.88
C TYR A 217 9.38 -11.50 -9.02
N GLY A 218 8.07 -11.66 -9.20
CA GLY A 218 7.07 -10.89 -8.47
C GLY A 218 6.91 -9.45 -8.97
N ILE A 219 7.59 -9.04 -10.05
CA ILE A 219 7.48 -7.71 -10.64
C ILE A 219 6.58 -7.80 -11.86
N ILE A 220 5.55 -6.96 -11.86
CA ILE A 220 4.60 -6.76 -12.95
C ILE A 220 4.83 -5.36 -13.50
N GLU A 221 5.19 -5.28 -14.76
CA GLU A 221 5.44 -4.01 -15.44
C GLU A 221 4.48 -3.88 -16.62
N THR A 222 3.74 -2.78 -16.65
CA THR A 222 2.87 -2.40 -17.76
C THR A 222 3.40 -1.12 -18.40
N ALA A 223 2.76 -0.63 -19.46
CA ALA A 223 3.14 0.64 -20.08
C ALA A 223 3.12 1.83 -19.09
N ASN A 224 2.22 1.82 -18.10
CA ASN A 224 1.98 2.96 -17.21
C ASN A 224 2.25 2.69 -15.73
N PHE A 225 2.36 1.44 -15.32
CA PHE A 225 2.43 1.05 -13.90
C PHE A 225 3.50 0.01 -13.64
N VAL A 226 3.97 0.02 -12.42
CA VAL A 226 4.82 -1.02 -11.84
C VAL A 226 4.13 -1.52 -10.57
N GLU A 227 4.05 -2.84 -10.46
CA GLU A 227 3.58 -3.56 -9.29
C GLU A 227 4.69 -4.50 -8.82
N VAL A 228 4.93 -4.57 -7.53
CA VAL A 228 5.89 -5.49 -6.92
C VAL A 228 5.17 -6.30 -5.85
N ASP A 229 5.01 -7.61 -6.10
CA ASP A 229 4.59 -8.55 -5.07
C ASP A 229 5.80 -8.87 -4.19
N LEU A 230 5.88 -8.22 -3.04
CA LEU A 230 7.01 -8.31 -2.14
C LEU A 230 7.27 -9.73 -1.63
N ARG A 231 6.25 -10.57 -1.57
CA ARG A 231 6.37 -11.98 -1.14
C ARG A 231 7.13 -12.84 -2.15
N LYS A 232 7.12 -12.42 -3.42
CA LYS A 232 7.80 -13.11 -4.53
C LYS A 232 9.08 -12.41 -4.96
N ALA A 233 9.13 -11.08 -4.77
CA ALA A 233 10.24 -10.26 -5.20
C ALA A 233 11.40 -10.22 -4.18
N LEU A 234 11.11 -10.49 -2.91
CA LEU A 234 12.09 -10.48 -1.82
C LEU A 234 12.37 -11.89 -1.29
N PRO A 235 13.57 -12.14 -0.75
CA PRO A 235 13.87 -13.38 -0.03
C PRO A 235 12.90 -13.65 1.11
N SER A 236 12.59 -14.92 1.35
CA SER A 236 11.66 -15.37 2.39
C SER A 236 12.08 -15.02 3.83
N ILE A 237 13.32 -14.60 4.04
CA ILE A 237 13.80 -14.10 5.33
C ILE A 237 13.14 -12.77 5.74
N TYR A 238 12.54 -12.06 4.80
CA TYR A 238 11.73 -10.86 5.04
C TYR A 238 10.30 -11.29 5.36
N LEU A 239 9.95 -11.36 6.65
CA LEU A 239 8.66 -11.91 7.08
C LEU A 239 7.49 -10.94 6.96
N ARG A 240 7.73 -9.63 7.15
CA ARG A 240 6.67 -8.61 7.11
C ARG A 240 5.86 -8.61 5.82
N PRO A 241 6.45 -8.72 4.62
CA PRO A 241 5.68 -8.83 3.37
C PRO A 241 4.70 -10.00 3.34
N HIS A 242 5.11 -11.15 3.86
CA HIS A 242 4.25 -12.33 3.92
C HIS A 242 3.11 -12.14 4.93
N ALA A 243 3.42 -11.64 6.12
CA ALA A 243 2.45 -11.37 7.17
C ALA A 243 1.36 -10.37 6.75
N GLN A 244 1.74 -9.37 5.98
CA GLN A 244 0.83 -8.32 5.51
C GLN A 244 0.19 -8.61 4.14
N HIS A 245 0.53 -9.72 3.49
CA HIS A 245 0.12 -9.95 2.09
C HIS A 245 0.46 -8.77 1.17
N ALA A 246 1.68 -8.25 1.33
CA ALA A 246 2.07 -6.94 0.85
C ALA A 246 2.45 -6.92 -0.62
N LEU A 247 1.90 -5.95 -1.31
CA LEU A 247 2.31 -5.52 -2.63
C LEU A 247 2.51 -4.00 -2.60
N VAL A 248 3.31 -3.50 -3.53
CA VAL A 248 3.44 -2.06 -3.74
C VAL A 248 3.23 -1.73 -5.20
N VAL A 249 2.56 -0.61 -5.44
CA VAL A 249 2.20 -0.16 -6.78
C VAL A 249 2.61 1.29 -6.99
N ARG A 250 2.99 1.64 -8.22
CA ARG A 250 3.24 3.03 -8.60
C ARG A 250 3.04 3.25 -10.10
N ARG A 251 2.98 4.51 -10.51
CA ARG A 251 3.15 4.86 -11.92
C ARG A 251 4.59 4.65 -12.34
N ARG A 252 4.76 4.19 -13.58
CA ARG A 252 6.06 4.02 -14.22
C ARG A 252 6.62 5.38 -14.61
N ASP A 253 7.92 5.60 -14.33
CA ASP A 253 8.60 6.82 -14.76
C ASP A 253 8.63 6.93 -16.29
N LYS A 254 8.39 8.12 -16.82
CA LYS A 254 8.44 8.42 -18.24
C LYS A 254 9.79 9.06 -18.59
N GLY A 255 10.75 8.23 -18.94
CA GLY A 255 12.09 8.70 -19.35
C GLY A 255 12.84 9.39 -18.21
N ASN A 256 13.74 10.31 -18.56
CA ASN A 256 14.55 11.10 -17.61
C ASN A 256 13.90 12.43 -17.23
N ILE A 257 12.62 12.62 -17.51
CA ILE A 257 11.91 13.86 -17.23
C ILE A 257 11.43 13.81 -15.78
N GLU A 258 11.76 14.86 -15.02
CA GLU A 258 11.24 15.07 -13.66
C GLU A 258 9.71 15.12 -13.70
N GLN A 259 9.08 14.18 -13.00
CA GLN A 259 7.62 14.09 -12.96
C GLN A 259 7.08 14.88 -11.77
N LYS A 260 6.04 15.69 -12.00
CA LYS A 260 5.31 16.36 -10.92
C LYS A 260 4.68 15.33 -9.98
N ALA A 261 4.52 15.68 -8.71
CA ALA A 261 3.94 14.79 -7.69
C ALA A 261 2.57 14.22 -8.11
N GLY A 262 1.71 15.04 -8.73
CA GLY A 262 0.40 14.61 -9.24
C GLY A 262 0.45 13.52 -10.32
N TYR A 263 1.59 13.33 -10.98
CA TYR A 263 1.75 12.20 -11.92
C TYR A 263 1.66 10.86 -11.20
N TYR A 264 2.13 10.78 -9.95
CA TYR A 264 2.12 9.55 -9.15
C TYR A 264 0.78 9.28 -8.46
N ASP A 265 -0.24 10.13 -8.67
CA ASP A 265 -1.57 9.92 -8.09
C ASP A 265 -2.22 8.67 -8.70
N MET A 266 -2.55 7.72 -7.81
CA MET A 266 -3.18 6.45 -8.16
C MET A 266 -4.71 6.51 -8.08
N ALA A 267 -5.32 7.68 -7.87
CA ALA A 267 -6.77 7.84 -7.77
C ALA A 267 -7.52 7.22 -8.95
N SER A 268 -6.97 7.36 -10.18
CA SER A 268 -7.57 6.78 -11.39
C SER A 268 -7.68 5.25 -11.40
N GLN A 269 -7.02 4.58 -10.46
CA GLN A 269 -7.06 3.13 -10.30
C GLN A 269 -8.04 2.69 -9.19
N VAL A 270 -8.60 3.63 -8.44
CA VAL A 270 -9.63 3.34 -7.44
C VAL A 270 -10.95 3.09 -8.15
N THR A 271 -11.62 1.99 -7.82
CA THR A 271 -12.88 1.56 -8.45
C THR A 271 -14.09 1.71 -7.55
N ALA A 272 -13.86 1.68 -6.24
CA ALA A 272 -14.86 1.94 -5.22
C ALA A 272 -14.16 2.21 -3.88
N ILE A 273 -14.89 2.83 -2.97
CA ILE A 273 -14.49 3.04 -1.57
C ILE A 273 -15.52 2.34 -0.70
N LEU A 274 -15.06 1.44 0.16
CA LEU A 274 -15.89 0.81 1.17
C LEU A 274 -15.59 1.45 2.52
N ARG A 275 -16.61 1.87 3.25
CA ARG A 275 -16.46 2.32 4.63
C ARG A 275 -17.10 1.30 5.58
N VAL A 276 -16.44 1.05 6.67
CA VAL A 276 -16.95 0.18 7.74
C VAL A 276 -16.75 0.88 9.06
N ARG A 277 -17.78 0.89 9.90
CA ARG A 277 -17.69 1.49 11.23
C ARG A 277 -16.66 0.75 12.08
N ILE A 278 -15.79 1.47 12.80
CA ILE A 278 -14.60 0.88 13.47
C ILE A 278 -14.95 -0.13 14.57
N ASP A 279 -16.10 -0.01 15.24
CA ASP A 279 -16.57 -1.02 16.18
C ASP A 279 -16.87 -2.36 15.48
N ARG A 280 -17.52 -2.31 14.31
CA ARG A 280 -17.74 -3.50 13.49
C ARG A 280 -16.42 -4.12 13.03
N VAL A 281 -15.49 -3.28 12.54
CA VAL A 281 -14.16 -3.75 12.15
C VAL A 281 -13.45 -4.42 13.33
N SER A 282 -13.49 -3.81 14.51
CA SER A 282 -12.91 -4.39 15.73
C SER A 282 -13.48 -5.77 16.02
N ASN A 283 -14.82 -5.91 15.98
CA ASN A 283 -15.49 -7.19 16.19
C ASN A 283 -15.13 -8.22 15.14
N TRP A 284 -15.13 -7.83 13.85
CA TRP A 284 -14.78 -8.74 12.76
C TRP A 284 -13.33 -9.22 12.82
N LEU A 285 -12.44 -8.42 13.37
CA LEU A 285 -11.03 -8.77 13.62
C LEU A 285 -10.80 -9.41 15.00
N GLY A 286 -11.87 -9.87 15.66
CA GLY A 286 -11.79 -10.53 16.97
C GLY A 286 -11.18 -9.63 18.04
N GLU A 287 -11.55 -8.35 18.04
CA GLU A 287 -11.05 -7.34 18.99
C GLU A 287 -9.52 -7.24 19.10
N GLY A 288 -8.84 -7.58 18.00
CA GLY A 288 -7.38 -7.56 17.91
C GLY A 288 -6.69 -8.89 18.21
N THR A 289 -7.44 -9.98 18.39
CA THR A 289 -6.88 -11.32 18.63
C THR A 289 -6.50 -12.04 17.34
N LEU A 290 -7.29 -11.85 16.26
CA LEU A 290 -7.05 -12.52 14.98
C LEU A 290 -5.89 -11.89 14.18
N LEU A 291 -5.79 -10.56 14.19
CA LEU A 291 -4.69 -9.82 13.57
C LEU A 291 -4.10 -8.86 14.59
N THR A 292 -2.86 -9.12 15.01
CA THR A 292 -2.15 -8.28 15.98
C THR A 292 -1.06 -7.46 15.31
N GLN A 293 -0.62 -6.39 15.96
CA GLN A 293 0.52 -5.61 15.49
C GLN A 293 1.78 -6.49 15.40
N GLY A 294 2.04 -7.35 16.37
CA GLY A 294 3.21 -8.23 16.38
C GLY A 294 3.21 -9.23 15.21
N ASN A 295 2.03 -9.70 14.80
CA ASN A 295 1.91 -10.60 13.67
C ASN A 295 2.13 -9.86 12.34
N LEU A 296 1.55 -8.67 12.18
CA LEU A 296 1.65 -7.90 10.93
C LEU A 296 2.96 -7.12 10.80
N PHE A 297 3.58 -6.76 11.93
CA PHE A 297 4.86 -6.05 11.99
C PHE A 297 5.85 -6.84 12.85
N PRO A 298 6.32 -8.01 12.39
CA PRO A 298 7.26 -8.81 13.14
C PRO A 298 8.51 -7.99 13.50
N SER A 299 8.94 -8.13 14.76
CA SER A 299 10.11 -7.41 15.26
C SER A 299 11.41 -7.92 14.61
N PRO A 300 12.50 -7.15 14.66
CA PRO A 300 13.79 -7.61 14.15
C PRO A 300 14.30 -8.91 14.78
N SER A 301 13.85 -9.25 16.00
CA SER A 301 14.18 -10.52 16.64
C SER A 301 13.54 -11.74 15.97
N ILE A 302 12.48 -11.55 15.21
CA ILE A 302 11.72 -12.59 14.49
C ILE A 302 11.95 -12.48 12.99
N ASP A 303 11.90 -11.26 12.44
CA ASP A 303 12.14 -10.97 11.02
C ASP A 303 13.64 -10.85 10.76
N GLN A 304 14.26 -11.96 10.34
CA GLN A 304 15.69 -12.01 10.08
C GLN A 304 16.13 -11.03 8.98
N GLY A 305 15.31 -10.84 7.96
CA GLY A 305 15.57 -9.86 6.91
C GLY A 305 15.62 -8.44 7.46
N TYR A 306 14.69 -8.08 8.34
CA TYR A 306 14.68 -6.78 8.99
C TYR A 306 15.87 -6.59 9.92
N ASN A 307 16.21 -7.61 10.71
CA ASN A 307 17.41 -7.59 11.57
C ASN A 307 18.68 -7.35 10.75
N ASN A 308 18.80 -8.03 9.64
CA ASN A 308 19.95 -7.89 8.74
C ASN A 308 20.05 -6.48 8.14
N LEU A 309 18.91 -5.86 7.77
CA LEU A 309 18.90 -4.47 7.30
C LEU A 309 19.39 -3.51 8.37
N LEU A 310 18.93 -3.68 9.63
CA LEU A 310 19.35 -2.83 10.75
C LEU A 310 20.83 -2.96 11.07
N MET A 311 21.39 -4.16 10.97
CA MET A 311 22.79 -4.42 11.33
C MET A 311 23.79 -4.01 10.27
N ASN A 312 23.41 -4.09 8.99
CA ASN A 312 24.38 -4.03 7.89
C ASN A 312 24.17 -2.85 6.93
N SER A 313 23.05 -2.17 6.97
CA SER A 313 22.79 -1.01 6.12
C SER A 313 22.95 0.27 6.92
N GLU A 314 23.75 1.21 6.41
CA GLU A 314 23.91 2.56 6.98
C GLU A 314 22.54 3.29 7.09
N ILE A 315 21.63 3.00 6.14
CA ILE A 315 20.30 3.61 6.07
C ILE A 315 19.39 3.14 7.21
N PHE A 316 19.63 1.91 7.68
CA PHE A 316 18.82 1.28 8.73
C PHE A 316 19.53 1.24 10.09
N LYS A 317 20.79 1.69 10.19
CA LYS A 317 21.57 1.68 11.46
C LYS A 317 20.92 2.49 12.56
N ASP A 318 20.21 3.55 12.21
CA ASP A 318 19.35 4.27 13.15
C ASP A 318 17.89 4.18 12.70
N PRO A 319 17.15 3.15 13.12
CA PRO A 319 15.72 3.01 12.79
C PRO A 319 14.89 4.19 13.32
N PHE A 320 15.48 5.04 14.16
CA PHE A 320 14.88 6.24 14.72
C PHE A 320 15.29 7.51 13.96
N ASP A 321 16.36 7.46 13.16
CA ASP A 321 16.89 8.60 12.40
C ASP A 321 16.56 8.51 10.89
N ILE A 322 15.67 7.59 10.53
CA ILE A 322 15.15 7.41 9.16
C ILE A 322 14.65 8.74 8.55
N LYS A 323 14.36 9.72 9.38
CA LYS A 323 13.97 11.06 8.91
C LYS A 323 15.08 11.94 8.34
N LYS A 324 16.34 11.58 8.47
CA LYS A 324 17.40 12.31 7.75
C LYS A 324 17.31 12.10 6.23
N TYR A 325 16.65 11.04 5.83
CA TYR A 325 16.58 10.63 4.43
C TYR A 325 15.18 10.78 3.81
N PHE A 326 14.15 11.19 4.61
CA PHE A 326 12.77 11.32 4.14
C PHE A 326 12.09 12.62 4.57
#